data_6bfa5c7c41a9e187ca325bf49cda44da
#
_entry.id   6bfa5c7c41a9e187ca325bf49cda44da
#
_cell.length_a   1.000
_cell.length_b   1.000
_cell.length_c   1.000
_cell.angle_alpha   90.00
_cell.angle_beta   90.00
_cell.angle_gamma   90.00
#
_symmetry.space_group_name_H-M   'P 1'
#
loop_
_entity.id
_entity.type
_entity.pdbx_description
1 polymer ?
#
loop_
_entity_poly.entity_id
_entity_poly.type
_entity_poly.pdbx_seq_one_letter_code
_entity_poly.pdbx_strand_id
1 'polypeptide(L)'
;MRWYNSTVLIKLVLVIPTLNLFGCEGSKYITPPTQTINATLNSANSEGAANFSYDGRYLVYNSDRNGKRSVFLYDLQRRRLISVPGLNQPGSMQYQPDISADGRYIVYVSEQLGKTDIFLYSRLTSKSQNLTRNFIGEVRNPSISGNGRFVSFEGNRLGQWDIEIYDRGSGIDFSSPGSLSDTPKIEE
;
A
#
# COMPACT_ATOMS: atom_id res chain seq x y z
N MET A 1 9.88 94.62 -18.96
CA MET A 1 9.01 93.77 -18.14
C MET A 1 9.06 92.36 -18.70
N ARG A 2 9.70 91.48 -17.96
CA ARG A 2 9.96 90.08 -18.39
C ARG A 2 9.20 89.16 -17.45
N TRP A 3 8.20 88.42 -18.02
CA TRP A 3 7.43 87.43 -17.26
C TRP A 3 8.17 86.13 -17.32
N TYR A 4 8.39 85.51 -16.15
CA TYR A 4 9.02 84.25 -15.96
C TYR A 4 7.92 83.20 -15.76
N ASN A 5 7.75 82.31 -16.74
CA ASN A 5 6.83 81.18 -16.60
C ASN A 5 7.58 80.03 -15.97
N SER A 6 7.24 79.66 -14.73
CA SER A 6 7.72 78.45 -14.05
C SER A 6 6.79 77.29 -14.35
N THR A 7 7.24 76.39 -15.16
CA THR A 7 6.54 75.12 -15.45
C THR A 7 6.93 74.13 -14.34
N VAL A 8 5.99 73.81 -13.44
CA VAL A 8 6.16 72.76 -12.40
C VAL A 8 5.90 71.41 -13.06
N LEU A 9 6.96 70.59 -13.22
CA LEU A 9 6.86 69.20 -13.66
C LEU A 9 6.49 68.33 -12.47
N ILE A 10 5.23 67.89 -12.39
CA ILE A 10 4.77 66.90 -11.43
C ILE A 10 5.22 65.53 -11.96
N LYS A 11 6.24 64.94 -11.29
CA LYS A 11 6.63 63.54 -11.52
C LYS A 11 5.60 62.63 -10.87
N LEU A 12 4.76 61.99 -11.71
CA LEU A 12 3.84 60.96 -11.27
C LEU A 12 4.67 59.68 -10.98
N VAL A 13 4.87 59.36 -9.70
CA VAL A 13 5.49 58.11 -9.27
C VAL A 13 4.43 57.02 -9.32
N LEU A 14 4.51 56.17 -10.35
CA LEU A 14 3.66 54.99 -10.48
C LEU A 14 4.13 53.92 -9.49
N VAL A 15 3.46 53.80 -8.36
CA VAL A 15 3.67 52.68 -7.42
C VAL A 15 2.96 51.48 -7.96
N ILE A 16 3.71 50.53 -8.53
CA ILE A 16 3.20 49.24 -8.96
C ILE A 16 3.14 48.37 -7.70
N PRO A 17 1.96 47.92 -7.24
CA PRO A 17 1.88 46.94 -6.16
C PRO A 17 2.45 45.62 -6.67
N THR A 18 3.58 45.18 -6.14
CA THR A 18 4.10 43.83 -6.33
C THR A 18 3.12 42.85 -5.66
N LEU A 19 2.29 42.20 -6.48
CA LEU A 19 1.46 41.11 -6.04
C LEU A 19 2.41 39.96 -5.71
N ASN A 20 2.70 39.75 -4.42
CA ASN A 20 3.37 38.54 -3.96
C ASN A 20 2.42 37.38 -4.18
N LEU A 21 2.58 36.65 -5.28
CA LEU A 21 2.03 35.34 -5.47
C LEU A 21 2.71 34.42 -4.46
N PHE A 22 2.10 34.24 -3.29
CA PHE A 22 2.43 33.11 -2.45
C PHE A 22 2.13 31.85 -3.26
N GLY A 23 3.19 31.27 -3.83
CA GLY A 23 3.12 29.97 -4.44
C GLY A 23 2.60 28.98 -3.40
N CYS A 24 1.55 28.25 -3.70
CA CYS A 24 1.10 27.11 -2.91
C CYS A 24 2.33 26.23 -2.64
N GLU A 25 2.71 26.09 -1.35
CA GLU A 25 3.67 25.09 -0.92
C GLU A 25 3.25 23.76 -1.53
N GLY A 26 4.12 23.14 -2.33
CA GLY A 26 3.84 21.91 -3.03
C GLY A 26 3.29 20.88 -2.07
N SER A 27 2.16 20.30 -2.40
CA SER A 27 1.52 19.24 -1.63
C SER A 27 2.57 18.19 -1.25
N LYS A 28 2.71 17.89 0.04
CA LYS A 28 3.55 16.79 0.56
C LYS A 28 3.02 15.41 0.14
N TYR A 29 1.88 15.39 -0.52
CA TYR A 29 1.27 14.17 -1.04
C TYR A 29 1.88 13.80 -2.38
N ILE A 30 2.51 12.64 -2.44
CA ILE A 30 2.93 12.01 -3.67
C ILE A 30 1.72 11.25 -4.20
N THR A 31 0.96 11.85 -5.11
CA THR A 31 -0.11 11.13 -5.82
C THR A 31 0.50 10.53 -7.07
N PRO A 32 0.66 9.21 -7.15
CA PRO A 32 1.14 8.57 -8.36
C PRO A 32 0.17 8.86 -9.51
N PRO A 33 0.65 9.13 -10.72
CA PRO A 33 -0.22 9.41 -11.86
C PRO A 33 -1.14 8.21 -12.13
N THR A 34 -2.42 8.47 -12.33
CA THR A 34 -3.38 7.47 -12.79
C THR A 34 -3.04 7.10 -14.22
N GLN A 35 -2.68 5.86 -14.47
CA GLN A 35 -2.43 5.37 -15.81
C GLN A 35 -3.40 4.24 -16.15
N THR A 36 -3.83 4.21 -17.40
CA THR A 36 -4.89 3.35 -17.91
C THR A 36 -4.52 1.90 -18.15
N ILE A 37 -3.32 1.46 -17.78
CA ILE A 37 -2.81 0.10 -18.06
C ILE A 37 -2.39 -0.59 -16.74
N ASN A 38 -2.71 -1.86 -16.62
CA ASN A 38 -2.60 -2.76 -15.44
C ASN A 38 -1.25 -2.83 -14.70
N ALA A 39 -0.29 -1.97 -14.99
CA ALA A 39 1.07 -1.97 -14.42
C ALA A 39 1.32 -0.91 -13.36
N THR A 40 0.37 -0.01 -13.11
CA THR A 40 0.55 1.13 -12.20
C THR A 40 -0.10 0.89 -10.85
N LEU A 41 0.34 1.68 -9.85
CA LEU A 41 -0.22 1.64 -8.51
C LEU A 41 -1.73 1.91 -8.54
N ASN A 42 -2.13 3.04 -9.10
CA ASN A 42 -3.53 3.41 -9.23
C ASN A 42 -4.11 3.01 -10.59
N SER A 43 -5.37 2.62 -10.60
CA SER A 43 -6.15 2.29 -11.78
C SER A 43 -7.41 3.18 -11.87
N ALA A 44 -8.28 2.90 -12.82
CA ALA A 44 -9.61 3.54 -12.89
C ALA A 44 -10.62 2.95 -11.87
N ASN A 45 -10.20 1.93 -11.11
CA ASN A 45 -11.03 1.24 -10.13
C ASN A 45 -10.62 1.63 -8.71
N SER A 46 -11.36 1.14 -7.72
CA SER A 46 -11.08 1.41 -6.31
C SER A 46 -9.84 0.67 -5.83
N GLU A 47 -8.95 1.38 -5.15
CA GLU A 47 -7.82 0.86 -4.39
C GLU A 47 -8.00 1.17 -2.90
N GLY A 48 -7.48 0.30 -2.02
CA GLY A 48 -7.57 0.53 -0.58
C GLY A 48 -6.73 -0.43 0.26
N ALA A 49 -6.80 -0.29 1.58
CA ALA A 49 -6.10 -1.10 2.58
C ALA A 49 -4.59 -1.23 2.26
N ALA A 50 -3.92 -0.10 2.08
CA ALA A 50 -2.52 -0.05 1.69
C ALA A 50 -1.59 -0.12 2.91
N ASN A 51 -0.61 -1.02 2.91
CA ASN A 51 0.39 -1.20 3.95
C ASN A 51 1.80 -1.31 3.36
N PHE A 52 2.78 -0.70 4.02
CA PHE A 52 4.19 -0.71 3.59
C PHE A 52 5.01 -1.81 4.28
N SER A 53 6.01 -2.35 3.56
CA SER A 53 7.14 -3.01 4.20
C SER A 53 7.92 -2.00 5.07
N TYR A 54 8.75 -2.51 6.01
CA TYR A 54 9.47 -1.67 6.98
C TYR A 54 10.36 -0.60 6.32
N ASP A 55 11.01 -0.97 5.23
CA ASP A 55 11.90 -0.06 4.48
C ASP A 55 11.16 0.85 3.49
N GLY A 56 9.84 0.76 3.40
CA GLY A 56 9.01 1.51 2.46
C GLY A 56 9.19 1.11 0.99
N ARG A 57 9.91 0.02 0.69
CA ARG A 57 10.12 -0.43 -0.67
C ARG A 57 8.88 -1.05 -1.28
N TYR A 58 8.18 -1.88 -0.53
CA TYR A 58 7.00 -2.58 -1.00
C TYR A 58 5.73 -1.97 -0.42
N LEU A 59 4.72 -1.86 -1.26
CA LEU A 59 3.36 -1.50 -0.87
C LEU A 59 2.44 -2.65 -1.25
N VAL A 60 1.77 -3.24 -0.26
CA VAL A 60 0.68 -4.18 -0.50
C VAL A 60 -0.64 -3.45 -0.36
N TYR A 61 -1.61 -3.75 -1.22
CA TYR A 61 -2.93 -3.11 -1.22
C TYR A 61 -3.97 -3.99 -1.93
N ASN A 62 -5.23 -3.67 -1.79
CA ASN A 62 -6.26 -4.30 -2.61
C ASN A 62 -6.79 -3.36 -3.69
N SER A 63 -7.21 -3.93 -4.81
CA SER A 63 -7.80 -3.21 -5.93
C SER A 63 -8.88 -4.04 -6.61
N ASP A 64 -9.89 -3.36 -7.14
CA ASP A 64 -11.00 -3.95 -7.88
C ASP A 64 -10.73 -3.97 -9.40
N ARG A 65 -9.50 -3.67 -9.85
CA ARG A 65 -9.11 -3.53 -11.28
C ARG A 65 -9.32 -4.77 -12.14
N ASN A 66 -9.42 -5.94 -11.53
CA ASN A 66 -9.69 -7.21 -12.22
C ASN A 66 -11.16 -7.64 -12.14
N GLY A 67 -12.08 -6.69 -11.88
CA GLY A 67 -13.51 -6.94 -11.75
C GLY A 67 -13.92 -7.55 -10.41
N LYS A 68 -12.95 -7.83 -9.51
CA LYS A 68 -13.16 -8.27 -8.14
C LYS A 68 -12.01 -7.84 -7.26
N ARG A 69 -12.24 -7.73 -5.96
CA ARG A 69 -11.22 -7.34 -4.99
C ARG A 69 -10.10 -8.36 -4.95
N SER A 70 -8.91 -7.89 -5.22
CA SER A 70 -7.69 -8.70 -5.32
C SER A 70 -6.53 -7.97 -4.65
N VAL A 71 -5.58 -8.73 -4.11
CA VAL A 71 -4.37 -8.18 -3.46
C VAL A 71 -3.29 -7.95 -4.51
N PHE A 72 -2.64 -6.80 -4.43
CA PHE A 72 -1.53 -6.40 -5.29
C PHE A 72 -0.31 -6.03 -4.45
N LEU A 73 0.86 -6.26 -5.03
CA LEU A 73 2.14 -5.85 -4.48
C LEU A 73 2.84 -4.91 -5.46
N TYR A 74 3.29 -3.75 -4.98
CA TYR A 74 3.97 -2.74 -5.79
C TYR A 74 5.37 -2.47 -5.24
N ASP A 75 6.38 -2.44 -6.09
CA ASP A 75 7.74 -2.01 -5.77
C ASP A 75 7.87 -0.51 -6.07
N LEU A 76 8.01 0.30 -5.03
CA LEU A 76 8.12 1.75 -5.17
C LEU A 76 9.46 2.18 -5.79
N GLN A 77 10.54 1.44 -5.52
CA GLN A 77 11.86 1.74 -6.10
C GLN A 77 11.88 1.48 -7.60
N ARG A 78 11.31 0.35 -8.03
CA ARG A 78 11.23 -0.03 -9.44
C ARG A 78 9.98 0.49 -10.15
N ARG A 79 9.06 1.12 -9.42
CA ARG A 79 7.79 1.69 -9.91
C ARG A 79 6.97 0.70 -10.74
N ARG A 80 6.83 -0.53 -10.27
CA ARG A 80 6.09 -1.57 -10.96
C ARG A 80 5.35 -2.52 -10.02
N LEU A 81 4.30 -3.15 -10.53
CA LEU A 81 3.66 -4.27 -9.87
C LEU A 81 4.60 -5.49 -9.84
N ILE A 82 4.58 -6.20 -8.74
CA ILE A 82 5.26 -7.48 -8.58
C ILE A 82 4.21 -8.59 -8.67
N SER A 83 4.52 -9.61 -9.47
CA SER A 83 3.69 -10.79 -9.56
C SER A 83 3.66 -11.54 -8.23
N VAL A 84 2.47 -11.95 -7.82
CA VAL A 84 2.21 -12.76 -6.62
C VAL A 84 1.40 -14.02 -7.02
N PRO A 85 2.02 -14.95 -7.76
CA PRO A 85 1.32 -16.09 -8.31
C PRO A 85 0.71 -16.96 -7.18
N GLY A 86 -0.54 -17.39 -7.36
CA GLY A 86 -1.24 -18.20 -6.38
C GLY A 86 -1.79 -17.49 -5.16
N LEU A 87 -1.58 -16.14 -5.01
CA LEU A 87 -2.19 -15.37 -3.94
C LEU A 87 -3.68 -15.14 -4.23
N ASN A 88 -3.98 -14.54 -5.37
CA ASN A 88 -5.36 -14.27 -5.79
C ASN A 88 -5.97 -15.49 -6.46
N GLN A 89 -7.09 -15.98 -5.93
CA GLN A 89 -7.79 -17.15 -6.44
C GLN A 89 -8.95 -16.74 -7.35
N PRO A 90 -9.16 -17.46 -8.47
CA PRO A 90 -10.32 -17.22 -9.33
C PRO A 90 -11.64 -17.37 -8.57
N GLY A 91 -12.62 -16.51 -8.86
CA GLY A 91 -13.98 -16.63 -8.31
C GLY A 91 -14.14 -16.19 -6.85
N SER A 92 -13.10 -15.71 -6.17
CA SER A 92 -13.13 -15.33 -4.76
C SER A 92 -12.49 -13.95 -4.54
N MET A 93 -12.86 -13.27 -3.47
CA MET A 93 -12.26 -11.99 -3.07
C MET A 93 -11.08 -12.20 -2.14
N GLN A 94 -10.04 -11.37 -2.31
CA GLN A 94 -8.89 -11.24 -1.42
C GLN A 94 -8.71 -9.75 -1.07
N TYR A 95 -8.64 -9.44 0.23
CA TYR A 95 -8.62 -8.05 0.69
C TYR A 95 -7.97 -7.89 2.07
N GLN A 96 -7.86 -6.64 2.54
CA GLN A 96 -7.23 -6.26 3.81
C GLN A 96 -5.82 -6.86 3.97
N PRO A 97 -4.91 -6.66 3.01
CA PRO A 97 -3.57 -7.23 3.13
C PRO A 97 -2.71 -6.46 4.13
N ASP A 98 -1.77 -7.17 4.77
CA ASP A 98 -0.63 -6.59 5.48
C ASP A 98 0.65 -7.35 5.13
N ILE A 99 1.83 -6.76 5.37
CA ILE A 99 3.10 -7.24 4.85
C ILE A 99 4.21 -7.21 5.91
N SER A 100 5.04 -8.26 5.96
CA SER A 100 6.21 -8.33 6.84
C SER A 100 7.30 -7.34 6.46
N ALA A 101 8.28 -7.13 7.36
CA ALA A 101 9.28 -6.08 7.26
C ALA A 101 10.07 -6.09 5.94
N ASP A 102 10.46 -7.26 5.44
CA ASP A 102 11.20 -7.43 4.18
C ASP A 102 10.30 -7.72 2.96
N GLY A 103 8.98 -7.74 3.17
CA GLY A 103 8.03 -8.09 2.13
C GLY A 103 7.93 -9.58 1.81
N ARG A 104 8.54 -10.47 2.62
CA ARG A 104 8.53 -11.93 2.40
C ARG A 104 7.15 -12.54 2.55
N TYR A 105 6.41 -12.09 3.56
CA TYR A 105 5.10 -12.60 3.90
C TYR A 105 4.02 -11.55 3.70
N ILE A 106 2.90 -11.97 3.16
CA ILE A 106 1.69 -11.15 3.03
C ILE A 106 0.56 -11.92 3.72
N VAL A 107 -0.10 -11.29 4.71
CA VAL A 107 -1.34 -11.80 5.28
C VAL A 107 -2.52 -11.07 4.64
N TYR A 108 -3.65 -11.74 4.50
CA TYR A 108 -4.84 -11.17 3.87
C TYR A 108 -6.09 -11.97 4.22
N VAL A 109 -7.25 -11.37 4.05
CA VAL A 109 -8.55 -12.05 4.12
C VAL A 109 -8.85 -12.68 2.77
N SER A 110 -9.36 -13.90 2.77
CA SER A 110 -9.87 -14.57 1.56
C SER A 110 -11.17 -15.31 1.81
N GLU A 111 -12.06 -15.30 0.83
CA GLU A 111 -13.35 -15.99 0.85
C GLU A 111 -13.33 -17.30 0.02
N GLN A 112 -12.16 -17.77 -0.38
CA GLN A 112 -12.00 -18.91 -1.32
C GLN A 112 -12.54 -20.25 -0.80
N LEU A 113 -12.81 -20.38 0.50
CA LEU A 113 -13.35 -21.61 1.10
C LEU A 113 -14.80 -21.45 1.58
N GLY A 114 -15.53 -20.45 1.06
CA GLY A 114 -16.94 -20.21 1.37
C GLY A 114 -17.20 -19.45 2.68
N LYS A 115 -16.14 -19.11 3.42
CA LYS A 115 -16.17 -18.18 4.56
C LYS A 115 -14.96 -17.26 4.53
N THR A 116 -14.97 -16.22 5.32
CA THR A 116 -13.78 -15.37 5.53
C THR A 116 -12.75 -16.12 6.35
N ASP A 117 -11.53 -16.22 5.81
CA ASP A 117 -10.37 -16.79 6.49
C ASP A 117 -9.15 -15.88 6.34
N ILE A 118 -8.24 -15.93 7.32
CA ILE A 118 -6.93 -15.29 7.23
C ILE A 118 -5.95 -16.25 6.56
N PHE A 119 -5.36 -15.78 5.47
CA PHE A 119 -4.31 -16.49 4.75
C PHE A 119 -2.98 -15.77 4.91
N LEU A 120 -1.92 -16.55 4.89
CA LEU A 120 -0.54 -16.08 4.81
C LEU A 120 0.08 -16.59 3.52
N TYR A 121 0.53 -15.68 2.68
CA TYR A 121 1.27 -15.96 1.46
C TYR A 121 2.77 -15.79 1.67
N SER A 122 3.56 -16.76 1.23
CA SER A 122 5.01 -16.67 1.19
C SER A 122 5.47 -16.37 -0.23
N ARG A 123 6.15 -15.25 -0.43
CA ARG A 123 6.72 -14.86 -1.72
C ARG A 123 7.85 -15.78 -2.17
N LEU A 124 8.59 -16.39 -1.23
CA LEU A 124 9.66 -17.33 -1.57
C LEU A 124 9.14 -18.62 -2.20
N THR A 125 8.02 -19.12 -1.69
CA THR A 125 7.47 -20.41 -2.14
C THR A 125 6.29 -20.25 -3.10
N SER A 126 5.76 -19.02 -3.25
CA SER A 126 4.52 -18.69 -3.97
C SER A 126 3.32 -19.53 -3.49
N LYS A 127 3.27 -19.84 -2.18
CA LYS A 127 2.20 -20.63 -1.58
C LYS A 127 1.46 -19.84 -0.52
N SER A 128 0.15 -20.09 -0.44
CA SER A 128 -0.72 -19.55 0.62
C SER A 128 -1.06 -20.65 1.63
N GLN A 129 -1.08 -20.29 2.90
CA GLN A 129 -1.50 -21.12 4.03
C GLN A 129 -2.72 -20.49 4.69
N ASN A 130 -3.79 -21.24 4.93
CA ASN A 130 -4.93 -20.81 5.73
C ASN A 130 -4.57 -20.92 7.23
N LEU A 131 -4.55 -19.79 7.93
CA LEU A 131 -4.22 -19.73 9.37
C LEU A 131 -5.43 -19.97 10.26
N THR A 132 -6.64 -19.70 9.77
CA THR A 132 -7.90 -19.73 10.54
C THR A 132 -8.85 -20.83 10.10
N ARG A 133 -8.34 -21.87 9.43
CA ARG A 133 -9.15 -22.98 8.89
C ARG A 133 -10.13 -23.55 9.91
N ASN A 134 -9.67 -23.72 11.16
CA ASN A 134 -10.44 -24.31 12.26
C ASN A 134 -11.06 -23.25 13.19
N PHE A 135 -10.95 -21.95 12.84
CA PHE A 135 -11.54 -20.88 13.63
C PHE A 135 -13.05 -20.88 13.43
N ILE A 136 -13.80 -20.84 14.52
CA ILE A 136 -15.26 -20.76 14.52
C ILE A 136 -15.63 -19.28 14.57
N GLY A 137 -16.40 -18.81 13.60
CA GLY A 137 -16.79 -17.42 13.46
C GLY A 137 -16.11 -16.72 12.27
N GLU A 138 -16.40 -15.44 12.14
CA GLU A 138 -15.83 -14.60 11.09
C GLU A 138 -14.49 -14.00 11.55
N VAL A 139 -13.65 -13.64 10.59
CA VAL A 139 -12.34 -13.02 10.81
C VAL A 139 -12.13 -11.84 9.86
N ARG A 140 -11.36 -10.83 10.32
CA ARG A 140 -11.03 -9.65 9.51
C ARG A 140 -9.79 -8.93 10.06
N ASN A 141 -9.35 -7.89 9.32
CA ASN A 141 -8.28 -6.96 9.73
C ASN A 141 -7.01 -7.67 10.21
N PRO A 142 -6.42 -8.59 9.42
CA PRO A 142 -5.17 -9.21 9.80
C PRO A 142 -4.03 -8.20 9.81
N SER A 143 -3.08 -8.38 10.75
CA SER A 143 -1.81 -7.68 10.76
C SER A 143 -0.69 -8.65 11.09
N ILE A 144 0.49 -8.47 10.47
CA ILE A 144 1.64 -9.34 10.65
C ILE A 144 2.80 -8.60 11.33
N SER A 145 3.43 -9.24 12.31
CA SER A 145 4.65 -8.71 12.92
C SER A 145 5.78 -8.56 11.90
N GLY A 146 6.64 -7.57 12.10
CA GLY A 146 7.74 -7.29 11.18
C GLY A 146 8.60 -8.51 10.85
N ASN A 147 8.88 -9.38 11.83
CA ASN A 147 9.63 -10.63 11.63
C ASN A 147 8.79 -11.77 11.03
N GLY A 148 7.50 -11.58 10.84
CA GLY A 148 6.60 -12.58 10.25
C GLY A 148 6.15 -13.69 11.20
N ARG A 149 6.48 -13.64 12.50
CA ARG A 149 6.12 -14.69 13.45
C ARG A 149 4.67 -14.62 13.91
N PHE A 150 4.23 -13.44 14.32
CA PHE A 150 2.90 -13.26 14.86
C PHE A 150 1.96 -12.67 13.83
N VAL A 151 0.74 -13.18 13.78
CA VAL A 151 -0.36 -12.61 13.01
C VAL A 151 -1.50 -12.33 13.97
N SER A 152 -1.88 -11.07 14.10
CA SER A 152 -3.09 -10.68 14.83
C SER A 152 -4.24 -10.50 13.85
N PHE A 153 -5.46 -10.70 14.30
CA PHE A 153 -6.67 -10.46 13.54
C PHE A 153 -7.86 -10.26 14.48
N GLU A 154 -8.93 -9.70 13.98
CA GLU A 154 -10.19 -9.64 14.70
C GLU A 154 -11.00 -10.91 14.39
N GLY A 155 -11.53 -11.54 15.44
CA GLY A 155 -12.38 -12.73 15.35
C GLY A 155 -13.63 -12.61 16.21
N ASN A 156 -14.75 -13.17 15.78
CA ASN A 156 -16.03 -13.07 16.50
C ASN A 156 -16.56 -14.41 17.03
N ARG A 157 -15.66 -15.33 17.46
CA ARG A 157 -16.07 -16.68 17.89
C ARG A 157 -17.12 -16.74 19.00
N LEU A 158 -17.20 -15.72 19.85
CA LEU A 158 -18.14 -15.62 20.97
C LEU A 158 -19.23 -14.58 20.74
N GLY A 159 -19.44 -14.13 19.51
CA GLY A 159 -20.47 -13.16 19.14
C GLY A 159 -20.05 -11.69 19.27
N GLN A 160 -18.87 -11.42 19.85
CA GLN A 160 -18.21 -10.11 19.85
C GLN A 160 -16.89 -10.16 19.10
N TRP A 161 -16.43 -9.02 18.61
CA TRP A 161 -15.13 -8.91 17.94
C TRP A 161 -14.04 -8.73 18.98
N ASP A 162 -13.11 -9.69 19.02
CA ASP A 162 -11.94 -9.70 19.91
C ASP A 162 -10.66 -9.81 19.09
N ILE A 163 -9.53 -9.44 19.69
CA ILE A 163 -8.21 -9.60 19.07
C ILE A 163 -7.72 -11.02 19.32
N GLU A 164 -7.41 -11.70 18.24
CA GLU A 164 -6.81 -13.03 18.22
C GLU A 164 -5.36 -12.94 17.75
N ILE A 165 -4.49 -13.78 18.28
CA ILE A 165 -3.07 -13.83 17.89
C ILE A 165 -2.72 -15.26 17.49
N TYR A 166 -2.21 -15.41 16.27
CA TYR A 166 -1.65 -16.65 15.75
C TYR A 166 -0.12 -16.59 15.84
N ASP A 167 0.51 -17.48 16.61
CA ASP A 167 1.96 -17.66 16.66
C ASP A 167 2.36 -18.78 15.68
N ARG A 168 3.14 -18.43 14.67
CA ARG A 168 3.67 -19.35 13.67
C ARG A 168 4.82 -20.22 14.21
N GLY A 169 5.27 -19.94 15.44
CA GLY A 169 6.37 -20.65 16.09
C GLY A 169 7.75 -20.09 15.69
N SER A 170 8.79 -20.64 16.30
CA SER A 170 10.18 -20.24 16.09
C SER A 170 10.86 -20.94 14.92
N GLY A 171 10.25 -21.99 14.35
CA GLY A 171 10.79 -22.79 13.25
C GLY A 171 10.53 -22.24 11.84
N ILE A 172 10.20 -20.95 11.73
CA ILE A 172 9.97 -20.28 10.42
C ILE A 172 11.18 -19.48 9.98
N ASP A 173 11.28 -19.24 8.68
CA ASP A 173 12.19 -18.23 8.13
C ASP A 173 11.73 -16.84 8.54
N PHE A 174 12.44 -16.22 9.48
CA PHE A 174 12.12 -14.87 9.91
C PHE A 174 12.36 -13.85 8.79
N SER A 175 11.41 -12.92 8.67
CA SER A 175 11.55 -11.73 7.86
C SER A 175 12.57 -10.78 8.51
N SER A 176 13.46 -10.21 7.70
CA SER A 176 14.42 -9.19 8.14
C SER A 176 14.47 -8.07 7.11
N PRO A 177 14.56 -6.80 7.51
CA PRO A 177 14.66 -5.70 6.56
C PRO A 177 15.79 -5.94 5.54
N GLY A 178 15.49 -5.79 4.25
CA GLY A 178 16.47 -5.94 3.16
C GLY A 178 16.86 -7.39 2.80
N SER A 179 16.22 -8.42 3.36
CA SER A 179 16.59 -9.82 3.11
C SER A 179 16.11 -10.39 1.75
N LEU A 180 15.12 -9.76 1.10
CA LEU A 180 14.68 -10.15 -0.22
C LEU A 180 15.38 -9.31 -1.30
N SER A 181 16.39 -9.89 -1.95
CA SER A 181 16.85 -9.38 -3.25
C SER A 181 15.94 -9.98 -4.33
N ASP A 182 15.35 -9.13 -5.17
CA ASP A 182 14.61 -9.59 -6.36
C ASP A 182 15.56 -9.94 -7.51
N THR A 183 16.78 -10.31 -7.22
CA THR A 183 17.71 -10.80 -8.23
C THR A 183 17.26 -12.21 -8.59
N PRO A 184 16.81 -12.50 -9.83
CA PRO A 184 16.59 -13.88 -10.24
C PRO A 184 17.91 -14.60 -10.05
N LYS A 185 17.90 -15.72 -9.33
CA LYS A 185 19.03 -16.67 -9.40
C LYS A 185 19.07 -17.15 -10.84
N ILE A 186 20.07 -16.72 -11.58
CA ILE A 186 20.44 -17.34 -12.85
C ILE A 186 21.05 -18.66 -12.41
N GLU A 187 20.29 -19.74 -12.55
CA GLU A 187 20.86 -21.08 -12.46
C GLU A 187 21.77 -21.26 -13.69
N GLU A 188 23.08 -21.39 -13.44
CA GLU A 188 24.08 -21.77 -14.42
C GLU A 188 23.93 -23.26 -14.76
#